data_9b860ffaa8c9c8d6e4c983c79b8fddff
#
_entry.id   9b860ffaa8c9c8d6e4c983c79b8fddff
#
_cell.length_a   1.000
_cell.length_b   1.000
_cell.length_c   1.000
_cell.angle_alpha   90.00
_cell.angle_beta   90.00
_cell.angle_gamma   90.00
#
_symmetry.space_group_name_H-M   'P 1'
#
loop_
_entity.id
_entity.type
_entity.pdbx_description
1 polymer ?
#
loop_
_entity_poly.entity_id
_entity_poly.type
_entity_poly.pdbx_seq_one_letter_code
_entity_poly.pdbx_strand_id
1 'polypeptide(L)'
;MEIKATHMEIKELSAEEYDKAYPSEYVYNSVAFCELNREKVERIRYLSIGDTKPRFGIILGERADSLESPFSAPFGGFTQRDTLRLDYMDEAARLVADYACRMGKKLIITPPALVYDTTLLSKWTNILSSHLSTRWVDLNYHFDLSRMDDYSCHIERNARKNLNRAMRQDFSFVKLDS
;
A
#
# COMPACT_ATOMS: atom_id res chain seq x y z
N MET A 1 0.66 -1.22 -35.89
CA MET A 1 0.07 -2.14 -34.90
C MET A 1 -0.80 -1.26 -34.01
N GLU A 2 -2.11 -1.21 -34.28
CA GLU A 2 -3.04 -0.44 -33.45
C GLU A 2 -3.08 -1.05 -32.06
N ILE A 3 -2.66 -0.30 -31.06
CA ILE A 3 -2.86 -0.64 -29.66
C ILE A 3 -4.37 -0.46 -29.43
N LYS A 4 -5.11 -1.56 -29.33
CA LYS A 4 -6.51 -1.51 -28.88
C LYS A 4 -6.53 -0.80 -27.54
N ALA A 5 -7.18 0.36 -27.49
CA ALA A 5 -7.40 1.07 -26.24
C ALA A 5 -8.12 0.11 -25.26
N THR A 6 -7.48 -0.18 -24.16
CA THR A 6 -8.06 -0.96 -23.07
C THR A 6 -9.12 -0.08 -22.41
N HIS A 7 -10.38 -0.42 -22.57
CA HIS A 7 -11.46 0.38 -21.98
C HIS A 7 -11.76 -0.17 -20.58
N MET A 8 -11.05 0.34 -19.57
CA MET A 8 -11.37 0.06 -18.17
C MET A 8 -12.25 1.17 -17.58
N GLU A 9 -12.98 0.84 -16.55
CA GLU A 9 -13.82 1.77 -15.79
C GLU A 9 -13.64 1.56 -14.28
N ILE A 10 -13.97 2.60 -13.51
CA ILE A 10 -13.99 2.52 -12.06
C ILE A 10 -15.41 2.17 -11.61
N LYS A 11 -15.49 1.21 -10.67
CA LYS A 11 -16.70 0.89 -9.92
C LYS A 11 -16.42 1.02 -8.43
N GLU A 12 -17.28 1.72 -7.71
CA GLU A 12 -17.24 1.73 -6.25
C GLU A 12 -17.98 0.50 -5.74
N LEU A 13 -17.32 -0.26 -4.86
CA LEU A 13 -17.86 -1.50 -4.28
C LEU A 13 -18.18 -1.28 -2.80
N SER A 14 -18.99 -2.17 -2.23
CA SER A 14 -19.06 -2.32 -0.79
C SER A 14 -17.76 -2.90 -0.22
N ALA A 15 -17.54 -2.76 1.08
CA ALA A 15 -16.38 -3.34 1.76
C ALA A 15 -16.30 -4.87 1.55
N GLU A 16 -17.44 -5.56 1.69
CA GLU A 16 -17.54 -7.01 1.52
C GLU A 16 -17.23 -7.47 0.08
N GLU A 17 -17.78 -6.76 -0.93
CA GLU A 17 -17.50 -7.05 -2.34
C GLU A 17 -16.02 -6.82 -2.68
N TYR A 18 -15.42 -5.75 -2.12
CA TYR A 18 -14.01 -5.44 -2.34
C TYR A 18 -13.11 -6.48 -1.70
N ASP A 19 -13.33 -6.86 -0.45
CA ASP A 19 -12.54 -7.87 0.26
C ASP A 19 -12.53 -9.21 -0.47
N LYS A 20 -13.69 -9.61 -0.99
CA LYS A 20 -13.84 -10.82 -1.81
C LYS A 20 -13.12 -10.71 -3.17
N ALA A 21 -13.14 -9.53 -3.79
CA ALA A 21 -12.53 -9.32 -5.10
C ALA A 21 -11.02 -9.14 -5.02
N TYR A 22 -10.50 -8.52 -3.95
CA TYR A 22 -9.10 -8.11 -3.79
C TYR A 22 -8.56 -8.51 -2.42
N PRO A 23 -8.39 -9.82 -2.14
CA PRO A 23 -7.75 -10.24 -0.90
C PRO A 23 -6.34 -9.66 -0.85
N SER A 24 -6.03 -8.91 0.21
CA SER A 24 -4.74 -8.24 0.34
C SER A 24 -3.71 -9.11 1.06
N GLU A 25 -2.50 -9.17 0.52
CA GLU A 25 -1.34 -9.77 1.19
C GLU A 25 -0.76 -8.85 2.29
N TYR A 26 -1.07 -7.56 2.22
CA TYR A 26 -0.59 -6.56 3.18
C TYR A 26 -1.71 -6.12 4.11
N VAL A 27 -1.47 -6.24 5.41
CA VAL A 27 -2.45 -5.86 6.43
C VAL A 27 -2.98 -4.43 6.24
N TYR A 28 -2.11 -3.49 5.89
CA TYR A 28 -2.46 -2.07 5.71
C TYR A 28 -3.37 -1.79 4.50
N ASN A 29 -3.40 -2.71 3.55
CA ASN A 29 -4.23 -2.62 2.33
C ASN A 29 -5.47 -3.53 2.42
N SER A 30 -5.75 -4.09 3.60
CA SER A 30 -6.94 -4.92 3.83
C SER A 30 -8.15 -4.08 4.24
N VAL A 31 -9.33 -4.57 3.89
CA VAL A 31 -10.61 -3.97 4.30
C VAL A 31 -10.72 -3.94 5.82
N ALA A 32 -10.34 -5.03 6.52
CA ALA A 32 -10.43 -5.12 7.96
C ALA A 32 -9.60 -4.02 8.66
N PHE A 33 -8.36 -3.77 8.21
CA PHE A 33 -7.55 -2.69 8.75
C PHE A 33 -8.13 -1.31 8.47
N CYS A 34 -8.62 -1.09 7.25
CA CYS A 34 -9.23 0.19 6.87
C CYS A 34 -10.51 0.45 7.66
N GLU A 35 -11.36 -0.54 7.85
CA GLU A 35 -12.59 -0.42 8.66
C GLU A 35 -12.28 -0.16 10.15
N LEU A 36 -11.24 -0.76 10.70
CA LEU A 36 -10.78 -0.48 12.08
C LEU A 36 -10.37 1.00 12.25
N ASN A 37 -9.92 1.65 11.19
CA ASN A 37 -9.48 3.05 11.18
C ASN A 37 -10.50 4.01 10.54
N ARG A 38 -11.74 3.58 10.33
CA ARG A 38 -12.81 4.32 9.64
C ARG A 38 -13.05 5.73 10.21
N GLU A 39 -12.96 5.89 11.51
CA GLU A 39 -13.20 7.16 12.19
C GLU A 39 -12.19 8.27 11.87
N LYS A 40 -11.06 7.91 11.24
CA LYS A 40 -9.99 8.86 10.87
C LYS A 40 -10.25 9.59 9.55
N VAL A 41 -11.29 9.21 8.83
CA VAL A 41 -11.68 9.78 7.52
C VAL A 41 -13.19 9.98 7.45
N GLU A 42 -13.63 10.87 6.55
CA GLU A 42 -15.06 11.12 6.34
C GLU A 42 -15.75 9.91 5.72
N ARG A 43 -15.05 9.24 4.79
CA ARG A 43 -15.54 8.05 4.08
C ARG A 43 -14.38 7.18 3.62
N ILE A 44 -14.60 5.87 3.59
CA ILE A 44 -13.71 4.93 2.90
C ILE A 44 -14.34 4.60 1.55
N ARG A 45 -13.54 4.68 0.48
CA ARG A 45 -13.93 4.32 -0.88
C ARG A 45 -13.20 3.09 -1.32
N TYR A 46 -13.93 2.09 -1.73
CA TYR A 46 -13.44 0.82 -2.24
C TYR A 46 -13.60 0.81 -3.75
N LEU A 47 -12.53 1.16 -4.48
CA LEU A 47 -12.58 1.27 -5.94
C LEU A 47 -12.05 0.02 -6.61
N SER A 48 -12.84 -0.52 -7.52
CA SER A 48 -12.47 -1.58 -8.44
C SER A 48 -12.26 -0.99 -9.83
N ILE A 49 -11.13 -1.29 -10.44
CA ILE A 49 -10.78 -0.83 -11.79
C ILE A 49 -10.62 -2.05 -12.69
N GLY A 50 -11.31 -2.07 -13.81
CA GLY A 50 -11.24 -3.18 -14.75
C GLY A 50 -12.10 -2.99 -15.98
N ASP A 51 -12.01 -3.98 -16.86
CA ASP A 51 -12.86 -4.10 -18.05
C ASP A 51 -14.04 -5.04 -17.76
N THR A 52 -14.12 -6.18 -18.44
CA THR A 52 -15.09 -7.26 -18.14
C THR A 52 -14.76 -8.01 -16.84
N LYS A 53 -13.54 -7.83 -16.32
CA LYS A 53 -13.04 -8.45 -15.09
C LYS A 53 -12.44 -7.38 -14.16
N PRO A 54 -12.57 -7.56 -12.83
CA PRO A 54 -11.85 -6.73 -11.88
C PRO A 54 -10.35 -7.04 -12.00
N ARG A 55 -9.54 -5.99 -12.21
CA ARG A 55 -8.07 -6.10 -12.41
C ARG A 55 -7.30 -5.50 -11.27
N PHE A 56 -7.67 -4.29 -10.87
CA PHE A 56 -7.04 -3.55 -9.79
C PHE A 56 -8.07 -3.09 -8.77
N GLY A 57 -7.66 -3.08 -7.53
CA GLY A 57 -8.38 -2.45 -6.45
C GLY A 57 -7.53 -1.35 -5.81
N ILE A 58 -8.18 -0.33 -5.26
CA ILE A 58 -7.54 0.65 -4.40
C ILE A 58 -8.52 1.09 -3.31
N ILE A 59 -8.04 1.16 -2.06
CA ILE A 59 -8.79 1.70 -0.94
C ILE A 59 -8.32 3.12 -0.69
N LEU A 60 -9.26 4.06 -0.70
CA LEU A 60 -9.01 5.47 -0.48
C LEU A 60 -9.77 5.97 0.73
N GLY A 61 -9.08 6.60 1.66
CA GLY A 61 -9.71 7.41 2.70
C GLY A 61 -10.03 8.79 2.15
N GLU A 62 -11.27 9.20 2.26
CA GLU A 62 -11.74 10.52 1.84
C GLU A 62 -11.67 11.51 3.00
N ARG A 63 -11.01 12.64 2.78
CA ARG A 63 -11.00 13.82 3.64
C ARG A 63 -11.60 15.02 2.91
N ALA A 64 -11.71 16.16 3.58
CA ALA A 64 -12.29 17.37 3.00
C ALA A 64 -11.67 17.75 1.64
N ASP A 65 -10.35 17.66 1.49
CA ASP A 65 -9.61 18.12 0.32
C ASP A 65 -8.76 17.03 -0.38
N SER A 66 -8.78 15.79 0.13
CA SER A 66 -7.92 14.72 -0.37
C SER A 66 -8.60 13.35 -0.40
N LEU A 67 -8.07 12.49 -1.27
CA LEU A 67 -8.23 11.05 -1.30
C LEU A 67 -6.86 10.42 -1.03
N GLU A 68 -6.75 9.57 -0.02
CA GLU A 68 -5.47 9.08 0.47
C GLU A 68 -5.42 7.55 0.51
N SER A 69 -4.36 6.97 -0.07
CA SER A 69 -4.00 5.56 0.10
C SER A 69 -2.53 5.44 0.51
N PRO A 70 -2.23 5.10 1.78
CA PRO A 70 -3.14 4.83 2.89
C PRO A 70 -3.62 6.11 3.55
N PHE A 71 -4.64 6.01 4.40
CA PHE A 71 -5.11 7.13 5.23
C PHE A 71 -4.75 6.97 6.74
N SER A 72 -4.21 5.83 7.14
CA SER A 72 -3.84 5.54 8.54
C SER A 72 -2.75 4.49 8.66
N ALA A 73 -1.87 4.37 7.68
CA ALA A 73 -0.84 3.33 7.62
C ALA A 73 0.44 3.88 6.96
N PRO A 74 1.58 3.18 7.07
CA PRO A 74 2.83 3.58 6.42
C PRO A 74 2.77 3.53 4.90
N PHE A 75 1.99 2.60 4.33
CA PHE A 75 1.84 2.45 2.89
C PHE A 75 0.48 1.84 2.52
N GLY A 76 0.09 2.02 1.28
CA GLY A 76 -1.14 1.51 0.65
C GLY A 76 -0.93 1.40 -0.86
N GLY A 77 -1.89 1.87 -1.64
CA GLY A 77 -1.83 1.86 -3.10
C GLY A 77 -2.64 0.74 -3.71
N PHE A 78 -2.26 0.36 -4.92
CA PHE A 78 -3.02 -0.60 -5.71
C PHE A 78 -2.83 -2.05 -5.24
N THR A 79 -3.95 -2.79 -5.19
CA THR A 79 -3.96 -4.26 -5.12
C THR A 79 -4.28 -4.78 -6.51
N GLN A 80 -3.53 -5.77 -7.01
CA GLN A 80 -3.80 -6.41 -8.30
C GLN A 80 -4.00 -7.91 -8.13
N ARG A 81 -4.84 -8.50 -8.99
CA ARG A 81 -5.16 -9.94 -8.90
C ARG A 81 -4.14 -10.82 -9.59
N ASP A 82 -3.58 -10.32 -10.69
CA ASP A 82 -2.68 -11.08 -11.58
C ASP A 82 -1.52 -10.20 -12.04
N THR A 83 -0.49 -10.81 -12.63
CA THR A 83 0.55 -10.07 -13.34
C THR A 83 -0.04 -9.42 -14.58
N LEU A 84 -0.11 -8.09 -14.60
CA LEU A 84 -0.72 -7.32 -15.66
C LEU A 84 0.32 -6.57 -16.50
N ARG A 85 -0.08 -6.27 -17.74
CA ARG A 85 0.71 -5.47 -18.67
C ARG A 85 0.77 -4.02 -18.20
N LEU A 86 1.83 -3.32 -18.58
CA LEU A 86 2.05 -1.93 -18.16
C LEU A 86 0.95 -0.97 -18.63
N ASP A 87 0.36 -1.21 -19.81
CA ASP A 87 -0.74 -0.39 -20.34
C ASP A 87 -2.02 -0.45 -19.47
N TYR A 88 -2.32 -1.60 -18.88
CA TYR A 88 -3.42 -1.71 -17.90
C TYR A 88 -3.09 -0.97 -16.60
N MET A 89 -1.85 -1.06 -16.12
CA MET A 89 -1.43 -0.35 -14.91
C MET A 89 -1.47 1.17 -15.12
N ASP A 90 -0.99 1.63 -16.28
CA ASP A 90 -1.01 3.04 -16.66
C ASP A 90 -2.44 3.59 -16.74
N GLU A 91 -3.32 2.86 -17.41
CA GLU A 91 -4.74 3.20 -17.49
C GLU A 91 -5.41 3.25 -16.11
N ALA A 92 -5.08 2.30 -15.21
CA ALA A 92 -5.61 2.30 -13.85
C ALA A 92 -5.16 3.53 -13.05
N ALA A 93 -3.88 3.90 -13.14
CA ALA A 93 -3.34 5.08 -12.48
C ALA A 93 -4.02 6.35 -12.99
N ARG A 94 -4.16 6.49 -14.32
CA ARG A 94 -4.85 7.60 -14.97
C ARG A 94 -6.31 7.70 -14.51
N LEU A 95 -7.05 6.60 -14.52
CA LEU A 95 -8.45 6.58 -14.11
C LEU A 95 -8.65 7.02 -12.66
N VAL A 96 -7.78 6.60 -11.73
CA VAL A 96 -7.87 7.01 -10.32
C VAL A 96 -7.50 8.48 -10.16
N ALA A 97 -6.51 8.97 -10.91
CA ALA A 97 -6.17 10.40 -10.92
C ALA A 97 -7.33 11.26 -11.44
N ASP A 98 -7.94 10.85 -12.56
CA ASP A 98 -9.13 11.51 -13.13
C ASP A 98 -10.34 11.45 -12.18
N TYR A 99 -10.51 10.34 -11.45
CA TYR A 99 -11.55 10.20 -10.45
C TYR A 99 -11.40 11.24 -9.33
N ALA A 100 -10.20 11.38 -8.78
CA ALA A 100 -9.92 12.39 -7.75
C ALA A 100 -10.11 13.82 -8.29
N CYS A 101 -9.65 14.08 -9.50
CA CYS A 101 -9.80 15.38 -10.17
C CYS A 101 -11.28 15.75 -10.35
N ARG A 102 -12.14 14.83 -10.79
CA ARG A 102 -13.59 15.06 -10.93
C ARG A 102 -14.27 15.35 -9.59
N MET A 103 -13.71 14.85 -8.48
CA MET A 103 -14.19 15.16 -7.14
C MET A 103 -13.64 16.48 -6.59
N GLY A 104 -12.75 17.17 -7.31
CA GLY A 104 -12.06 18.36 -6.83
C GLY A 104 -11.10 18.09 -5.67
N LYS A 105 -10.61 16.85 -5.53
CA LYS A 105 -9.76 16.42 -4.40
C LYS A 105 -8.35 16.09 -4.87
N LYS A 106 -7.37 16.31 -4.00
CA LYS A 106 -5.98 15.84 -4.20
C LYS A 106 -5.93 14.32 -4.04
N LEU A 107 -5.18 13.64 -4.91
CA LEU A 107 -4.88 12.23 -4.76
C LEU A 107 -3.51 12.07 -4.13
N ILE A 108 -3.41 11.32 -3.03
CA ILE A 108 -2.16 11.00 -2.36
C ILE A 108 -2.04 9.48 -2.27
N ILE A 109 -0.97 8.94 -2.87
CA ILE A 109 -0.68 7.50 -2.83
C ILE A 109 0.74 7.32 -2.28
N THR A 110 0.88 6.50 -1.24
CA THR A 110 2.17 6.08 -0.69
C THR A 110 2.34 4.58 -0.92
N PRO A 111 3.05 4.17 -1.99
CA PRO A 111 3.28 2.75 -2.27
C PRO A 111 4.14 2.09 -1.18
N PRO A 112 4.10 0.74 -1.07
CA PRO A 112 5.04 0.00 -0.23
C PRO A 112 6.50 0.24 -0.63
N ALA A 113 7.42 -0.02 0.30
CA ALA A 113 8.85 0.00 0.01
C ALA A 113 9.22 -1.10 -1.00
N LEU A 114 10.20 -0.81 -1.89
CA LEU A 114 10.61 -1.74 -2.96
C LEU A 114 11.02 -3.13 -2.46
N VAL A 115 11.44 -3.25 -1.21
CA VAL A 115 11.82 -4.53 -0.60
C VAL A 115 10.70 -5.58 -0.58
N TYR A 116 9.43 -5.15 -0.59
CA TYR A 116 8.28 -6.07 -0.61
C TYR A 116 8.10 -6.79 -1.96
N ASP A 117 8.25 -6.08 -3.06
CA ASP A 117 8.29 -6.61 -4.43
C ASP A 117 8.99 -5.61 -5.35
N THR A 118 10.28 -5.83 -5.57
CA THR A 118 11.12 -4.91 -6.34
C THR A 118 10.59 -4.70 -7.76
N THR A 119 10.12 -5.76 -8.42
CA THR A 119 9.66 -5.69 -9.81
C THR A 119 8.34 -4.97 -9.94
N LEU A 120 7.35 -5.35 -9.16
CA LEU A 120 6.01 -4.77 -9.20
C LEU A 120 6.03 -3.31 -8.76
N LEU A 121 6.69 -3.03 -7.65
CA LEU A 121 6.70 -1.68 -7.06
C LEU A 121 7.52 -0.71 -7.89
N SER A 122 8.59 -1.15 -8.58
CA SER A 122 9.30 -0.31 -9.56
C SER A 122 8.41 0.07 -10.74
N LYS A 123 7.57 -0.84 -11.23
CA LYS A 123 6.59 -0.55 -12.28
C LYS A 123 5.57 0.48 -11.80
N TRP A 124 4.97 0.27 -10.62
CA TRP A 124 4.02 1.22 -10.04
C TRP A 124 4.63 2.59 -9.77
N THR A 125 5.85 2.65 -9.24
CA THR A 125 6.55 3.92 -8.99
C THR A 125 6.76 4.69 -10.29
N ASN A 126 7.20 4.02 -11.35
CA ASN A 126 7.40 4.63 -12.66
C ASN A 126 6.09 5.17 -13.24
N ILE A 127 5.04 4.35 -13.26
CA ILE A 127 3.72 4.71 -13.79
C ILE A 127 3.10 5.86 -12.99
N LEU A 128 3.09 5.76 -11.67
CA LEU A 128 2.53 6.81 -10.82
C LEU A 128 3.26 8.14 -11.01
N SER A 129 4.58 8.13 -11.22
CA SER A 129 5.37 9.34 -11.51
C SER A 129 5.01 10.02 -12.84
N SER A 130 4.37 9.29 -13.77
CA SER A 130 3.87 9.86 -15.03
C SER A 130 2.54 10.60 -14.88
N HIS A 131 1.76 10.29 -13.86
CA HIS A 131 0.44 10.86 -13.61
C HIS A 131 0.38 11.78 -12.38
N LEU A 132 1.27 11.57 -11.41
CA LEU A 132 1.30 12.26 -10.13
C LEU A 132 2.69 12.84 -9.85
N SER A 133 2.73 13.96 -9.12
CA SER A 133 3.99 14.55 -8.68
C SER A 133 4.52 13.83 -7.44
N THR A 134 5.79 13.47 -7.44
CA THR A 134 6.45 12.94 -6.24
C THR A 134 6.59 14.05 -5.19
N ARG A 135 6.04 13.86 -4.01
CA ARG A 135 6.08 14.83 -2.92
C ARG A 135 7.31 14.64 -2.03
N TRP A 136 7.61 13.42 -1.65
CA TRP A 136 8.82 13.04 -0.91
C TRP A 136 9.15 11.56 -1.13
N VAL A 137 10.35 11.19 -0.75
CA VAL A 137 10.83 9.80 -0.76
C VAL A 137 11.41 9.51 0.61
N ASP A 138 10.86 8.50 1.30
CA ASP A 138 11.34 8.05 2.59
C ASP A 138 12.39 6.96 2.44
N LEU A 139 13.36 6.95 3.36
CA LEU A 139 14.33 5.87 3.47
C LEU A 139 13.72 4.74 4.31
N ASN A 140 13.77 3.53 3.77
CA ASN A 140 13.32 2.33 4.46
C ASN A 140 14.53 1.52 4.94
N TYR A 141 14.48 1.11 6.21
CA TYR A 141 15.45 0.20 6.80
C TYR A 141 14.77 -1.14 7.06
N HIS A 142 15.42 -2.22 6.66
CA HIS A 142 14.92 -3.57 6.88
C HIS A 142 16.06 -4.51 7.25
N PHE A 143 15.71 -5.61 7.89
CA PHE A 143 16.64 -6.69 8.21
C PHE A 143 16.27 -7.93 7.42
N ASP A 144 17.30 -8.59 6.87
CA ASP A 144 17.15 -9.91 6.30
C ASP A 144 17.09 -10.94 7.44
N LEU A 145 15.89 -11.45 7.71
CA LEU A 145 15.65 -12.40 8.80
C LEU A 145 16.35 -13.75 8.59
N SER A 146 16.74 -14.08 7.35
CA SER A 146 17.52 -15.29 7.07
C SER A 146 18.93 -15.24 7.69
N ARG A 147 19.40 -14.05 8.09
CA ARG A 147 20.70 -13.81 8.71
C ARG A 147 20.61 -13.51 10.20
N MET A 148 19.50 -13.81 10.84
CA MET A 148 19.31 -13.53 12.28
C MET A 148 20.21 -14.38 13.17
N ASP A 149 20.62 -15.56 12.73
CA ASP A 149 21.57 -16.42 13.49
C ASP A 149 22.92 -15.73 13.70
N ASP A 150 23.33 -14.89 12.75
CA ASP A 150 24.55 -14.08 12.81
C ASP A 150 24.33 -12.63 13.28
N TYR A 151 23.14 -12.31 13.78
CA TYR A 151 22.77 -10.92 14.11
C TYR A 151 23.80 -10.22 15.00
N SER A 152 24.30 -10.91 16.04
CA SER A 152 25.32 -10.36 16.96
C SER A 152 26.63 -9.95 16.28
N CYS A 153 26.95 -10.56 15.13
CA CYS A 153 28.16 -10.27 14.36
C CYS A 153 27.99 -9.03 13.47
N HIS A 154 26.74 -8.68 13.10
CA HIS A 154 26.43 -7.61 12.16
C HIS A 154 26.01 -6.29 12.81
N ILE A 155 25.68 -6.29 14.10
CA ILE A 155 25.30 -5.08 14.83
C ILE A 155 26.52 -4.27 15.23
N GLU A 156 26.40 -2.96 15.15
CA GLU A 156 27.45 -2.05 15.59
C GLU A 156 27.82 -2.23 17.07
N ARG A 157 29.04 -1.85 17.41
CA ARG A 157 29.61 -1.99 18.76
C ARG A 157 28.72 -1.40 19.85
N ASN A 158 28.16 -0.20 19.62
CA ASN A 158 27.29 0.46 20.59
C ASN A 158 25.95 -0.25 20.75
N ALA A 159 25.34 -0.71 19.65
CA ALA A 159 24.11 -1.50 19.69
C ALA A 159 24.32 -2.82 20.42
N ARG A 160 25.45 -3.50 20.18
CA ARG A 160 25.83 -4.74 20.89
C ARG A 160 26.00 -4.51 22.39
N LYS A 161 26.66 -3.41 22.78
CA LYS A 161 26.80 -3.04 24.21
C LYS A 161 25.43 -2.82 24.87
N ASN A 162 24.53 -2.13 24.20
CA ASN A 162 23.20 -1.86 24.70
C ASN A 162 22.36 -3.16 24.77
N LEU A 163 22.45 -4.02 23.76
CA LEU A 163 21.80 -5.34 23.77
C LEU A 163 22.28 -6.18 24.94
N ASN A 164 23.61 -6.30 25.14
CA ASN A 164 24.18 -7.05 26.25
C ASN A 164 23.79 -6.47 27.62
N ARG A 165 23.59 -5.15 27.70
CA ARG A 165 23.09 -4.49 28.91
C ARG A 165 21.62 -4.82 29.15
N ALA A 166 20.78 -4.79 28.10
CA ALA A 166 19.38 -5.15 28.17
C ALA A 166 19.18 -6.63 28.55
N MET A 167 19.96 -7.54 27.96
CA MET A 167 19.92 -8.98 28.26
C MET A 167 20.28 -9.34 29.72
N ARG A 168 20.91 -8.42 30.46
CA ARG A 168 21.19 -8.59 31.89
C ARG A 168 20.04 -8.13 32.80
N GLN A 169 19.01 -7.51 32.22
CA GLN A 169 17.81 -7.10 32.95
C GLN A 169 16.83 -8.27 33.00
N ASP A 170 16.16 -8.40 34.14
CA ASP A 170 15.15 -9.43 34.34
C ASP A 170 13.80 -8.95 33.76
N PHE A 171 13.62 -9.17 32.44
CA PHE A 171 12.38 -8.85 31.74
C PHE A 171 11.48 -10.10 31.65
N SER A 172 10.23 -9.95 32.01
CA SER A 172 9.21 -10.95 31.75
C SER A 172 8.16 -10.42 30.78
N PHE A 173 7.76 -11.26 29.83
CA PHE A 173 6.63 -10.97 28.95
C PHE A 173 5.38 -11.67 29.50
N VAL A 174 4.34 -10.91 29.80
CA VAL A 174 3.05 -11.43 30.23
C VAL A 174 2.03 -11.14 29.14
N LYS A 175 1.38 -12.19 28.64
CA LYS A 175 0.20 -12.03 27.78
C LYS A 175 -0.96 -11.61 28.67
N LEU A 176 -1.51 -10.44 28.43
CA LEU A 176 -2.74 -10.01 29.08
C LEU A 176 -3.91 -10.63 28.31
N ASP A 177 -4.70 -11.43 29.01
CA ASP A 177 -5.97 -11.91 28.45
C ASP A 177 -6.96 -10.74 28.47
N SER A 178 -7.50 -10.41 27.29
CA SER A 178 -8.51 -9.36 27.06
C SER A 178 -9.91 -9.87 27.36
#